data_b0722facfebb4113b19fa3599e9b4f40
#
_entry.id   b0722facfebb4113b19fa3599e9b4f40
#
_cell.length_a   1.000
_cell.length_b   1.000
_cell.length_c   1.000
_cell.angle_alpha   90.00
_cell.angle_beta   90.00
_cell.angle_gamma   90.00
#
_symmetry.space_group_name_H-M   'P 1'
#
loop_
_entity.id
_entity.type
_entity.pdbx_description
1 polymer ?
#
loop_
_entity_poly.entity_id
_entity_poly.type
_entity_poly.pdbx_seq_one_letter_code
_entity_poly.pdbx_strand_id
1 'polypeptide(L)'
;SRSDIRAALAAPQEGVAFNLYPGTCRHRSMASRQPGDALRLNLAAALDRLATADLGFTETGPAHAGHHRVDQPRALDQIGDVVLCRKGEIVAYFLASTFDDADQGITHVIRGEDLHDFTSVQVILQHLFGLPTPIYHHHRLIRDELGKRLAKRDDARALAKYRAEGATPAEVRRMVG
;
A
#
# COMPACT_ATOMS: atom_id res chain seq x y z
N SER A 1 -6.85 2.55 19.94
CA SER A 1 -6.03 1.76 20.91
C SER A 1 -4.62 1.55 20.37
N ARG A 2 -3.69 0.98 21.16
CA ARG A 2 -2.33 0.62 20.69
C ARG A 2 -2.35 -0.45 19.59
N SER A 3 -3.38 -1.29 19.55
CA SER A 3 -3.61 -2.28 18.48
C SER A 3 -3.97 -1.61 17.16
N ASP A 4 -4.82 -0.58 17.20
CA ASP A 4 -5.21 0.21 16.02
C ASP A 4 -4.01 0.97 15.45
N ILE A 5 -3.11 1.40 16.33
CA ILE A 5 -1.85 2.05 15.96
C ILE A 5 -0.91 1.06 15.28
N ARG A 6 -0.82 -0.19 15.73
CA ARG A 6 0.01 -1.22 15.07
C ARG A 6 -0.51 -1.59 13.69
N ALA A 7 -1.81 -1.73 13.52
CA ALA A 7 -2.43 -1.97 12.21
C ALA A 7 -2.20 -0.80 11.24
N ALA A 8 -2.18 0.43 11.77
CA ALA A 8 -1.89 1.64 11.00
C ALA A 8 -0.40 1.86 10.68
N LEU A 9 0.48 1.13 11.35
CA LEU A 9 1.96 1.31 11.26
C LEU A 9 2.64 0.37 10.27
N ALA A 10 1.99 -0.72 9.87
CA ALA A 10 2.53 -1.66 8.91
C ALA A 10 2.03 -1.32 7.51
N ALA A 11 2.91 -1.37 6.51
CA ALA A 11 2.45 -1.60 5.14
C ALA A 11 1.60 -2.87 5.14
N PRO A 12 0.53 -2.96 4.34
CA PRO A 12 -0.25 -4.16 4.23
C PRO A 12 0.66 -5.35 3.97
N GLN A 13 0.42 -6.43 4.67
CA GLN A 13 1.22 -7.64 4.54
C GLN A 13 0.28 -8.83 4.49
N GLU A 14 0.63 -9.82 3.68
CA GLU A 14 -0.10 -11.08 3.60
C GLU A 14 -0.32 -11.68 5.00
N GLY A 15 -1.54 -12.12 5.28
CA GLY A 15 -1.92 -12.76 6.55
C GLY A 15 -2.13 -11.80 7.72
N VAL A 16 -2.04 -10.49 7.52
CA VAL A 16 -2.43 -9.50 8.53
C VAL A 16 -3.84 -8.99 8.21
N ALA A 17 -4.82 -9.34 9.03
CA ALA A 17 -6.16 -8.79 8.90
C ALA A 17 -6.11 -7.26 9.01
N PHE A 18 -6.63 -6.58 8.00
CA PHE A 18 -6.76 -5.14 8.02
C PHE A 18 -7.88 -4.77 8.99
N ASN A 19 -7.53 -4.21 10.15
CA ASN A 19 -8.52 -3.74 11.11
C ASN A 19 -9.12 -2.44 10.58
N LEU A 20 -10.32 -2.54 10.00
CA LEU A 20 -11.08 -1.38 9.57
C LEU A 20 -11.23 -0.37 10.72
N TYR A 21 -10.89 0.86 10.44
CA TYR A 21 -11.13 1.94 11.39
C TYR A 21 -12.64 2.22 11.51
N PRO A 22 -13.21 2.17 12.73
CA PRO A 22 -14.66 2.31 12.93
C PRO A 22 -15.20 3.73 12.70
N GLY A 23 -14.37 4.68 12.29
CA GLY A 23 -14.81 6.04 12.00
C GLY A 23 -15.03 6.93 13.23
N THR A 24 -14.56 6.55 14.41
CA THR A 24 -14.81 7.25 15.68
C THR A 24 -14.55 8.76 15.63
N CYS A 25 -13.54 9.21 14.87
CA CYS A 25 -13.22 10.64 14.74
C CYS A 25 -13.57 11.21 13.35
N ARG A 26 -14.32 10.48 12.52
CA ARG A 26 -14.61 10.89 11.12
C ARG A 26 -15.31 12.26 11.03
N HIS A 27 -16.21 12.55 11.98
CA HIS A 27 -16.97 13.78 12.02
C HIS A 27 -16.34 14.88 12.88
N ARG A 28 -15.15 14.62 13.40
CA ARG A 28 -14.42 15.59 14.20
C ARG A 28 -13.79 16.66 13.31
N SER A 29 -13.99 17.92 13.62
CA SER A 29 -13.40 19.04 12.90
C SER A 29 -11.86 18.99 12.95
N MET A 30 -11.20 19.28 11.83
CA MET A 30 -9.76 19.45 11.79
C MET A 30 -9.24 20.57 12.70
N ALA A 31 -10.05 21.61 12.93
CA ALA A 31 -9.73 22.69 13.87
C ALA A 31 -9.58 22.21 15.33
N SER A 32 -10.16 21.03 15.67
CA SER A 32 -10.05 20.43 17.00
C SER A 32 -8.87 19.45 17.14
N ARG A 33 -8.01 19.35 16.10
CA ARG A 33 -6.81 18.50 16.13
C ARG A 33 -5.92 18.84 17.31
N GLN A 34 -5.43 17.80 17.99
CA GLN A 34 -4.48 17.93 19.08
C GLN A 34 -3.09 17.38 18.63
N PRO A 35 -2.02 17.89 19.23
CA PRO A 35 -0.71 17.29 19.05
C PRO A 35 -0.74 15.79 19.36
N GLY A 36 -0.25 15.00 18.43
CA GLY A 36 -0.26 13.53 18.56
C GLY A 36 -1.51 12.83 18.04
N ASP A 37 -2.46 13.52 17.45
CA ASP A 37 -3.53 12.90 16.67
C ASP A 37 -2.99 12.35 15.34
N ALA A 38 -3.42 11.14 14.97
CA ALA A 38 -3.19 10.63 13.63
C ALA A 38 -4.23 11.21 12.66
N LEU A 39 -3.79 11.52 11.44
CA LEU A 39 -4.70 11.95 10.38
C LEU A 39 -5.08 10.75 9.51
N ARG A 40 -6.35 10.65 9.18
CA ARG A 40 -6.90 9.61 8.30
C ARG A 40 -7.61 10.24 7.11
N LEU A 41 -7.56 9.54 5.98
CA LEU A 41 -8.43 9.84 4.86
C LEU A 41 -9.86 9.50 5.25
N ASN A 42 -10.79 10.44 5.12
CA ASN A 42 -12.21 10.11 5.09
C ASN A 42 -12.53 9.55 3.71
N LEU A 43 -12.48 8.23 3.59
CA LEU A 43 -12.56 7.55 2.29
C LEU A 43 -13.90 7.80 1.59
N ALA A 44 -15.00 7.79 2.34
CA ALA A 44 -16.33 8.06 1.76
C ALA A 44 -16.39 9.48 1.16
N ALA A 45 -15.98 10.50 1.92
CA ALA A 45 -15.96 11.87 1.42
C ALA A 45 -14.98 12.07 0.25
N ALA A 46 -13.88 11.31 0.22
CA ALA A 46 -12.94 11.32 -0.91
C ALA A 46 -13.59 10.77 -2.19
N LEU A 47 -14.28 9.65 -2.09
CA LEU A 47 -14.99 9.04 -3.22
C LEU A 47 -16.14 9.92 -3.70
N ASP A 48 -16.91 10.52 -2.81
CA ASP A 48 -17.97 11.48 -3.17
C ASP A 48 -17.39 12.67 -3.97
N ARG A 49 -16.24 13.19 -3.55
CA ARG A 49 -15.54 14.27 -4.25
C ARG A 49 -15.05 13.87 -5.65
N LEU A 50 -14.78 12.60 -5.84
CA LEU A 50 -14.27 12.02 -7.09
C LEU A 50 -15.36 11.29 -7.89
N ALA A 51 -16.64 11.49 -7.59
CA ALA A 51 -17.75 10.73 -8.14
C ALA A 51 -17.81 10.71 -9.68
N THR A 52 -17.28 11.76 -10.34
CA THR A 52 -17.22 11.86 -11.82
C THR A 52 -15.87 11.45 -12.41
N ALA A 53 -14.88 11.10 -11.60
CA ALA A 53 -13.56 10.69 -12.05
C ALA A 53 -13.54 9.22 -12.49
N ASP A 54 -12.77 8.92 -13.53
CA ASP A 54 -12.48 7.54 -13.91
C ASP A 54 -11.33 7.01 -13.05
N LEU A 55 -11.67 6.47 -11.89
CA LEU A 55 -10.71 5.95 -10.92
C LEU A 55 -10.23 4.58 -11.36
N GLY A 56 -9.11 4.52 -12.06
CA GLY A 56 -8.56 3.27 -12.54
C GLY A 56 -7.04 3.29 -12.69
N PHE A 57 -6.47 2.11 -12.90
CA PHE A 57 -5.04 1.93 -13.15
C PHE A 57 -4.80 0.76 -14.09
N THR A 58 -3.67 0.77 -14.77
CA THR A 58 -3.22 -0.35 -15.60
C THR A 58 -2.29 -1.25 -14.78
N GLU A 59 -2.59 -2.54 -14.79
CA GLU A 59 -1.81 -3.59 -14.15
C GLU A 59 -1.16 -4.48 -15.23
N THR A 60 0.14 -4.76 -15.09
CA THR A 60 0.92 -5.60 -16.01
C THR A 60 1.45 -6.87 -15.37
N GLY A 61 1.28 -7.04 -14.07
CA GLY A 61 1.65 -8.27 -13.36
C GLY A 61 0.79 -9.46 -13.80
N PRO A 62 1.38 -10.66 -13.92
CA PRO A 62 0.74 -11.80 -14.59
C PRO A 62 -0.54 -12.29 -13.90
N ALA A 63 -0.67 -12.10 -12.59
CA ALA A 63 -1.86 -12.54 -11.85
C ALA A 63 -3.08 -11.63 -12.06
N HIS A 64 -2.86 -10.36 -12.41
CA HIS A 64 -3.91 -9.34 -12.44
C HIS A 64 -3.85 -8.44 -13.68
N ALA A 65 -3.19 -8.87 -14.76
CA ALA A 65 -2.98 -8.04 -15.94
C ALA A 65 -4.30 -7.49 -16.52
N GLY A 66 -4.30 -6.19 -16.82
CA GLY A 66 -5.44 -5.49 -17.41
C GLY A 66 -5.66 -4.09 -16.83
N HIS A 67 -6.78 -3.48 -17.24
CA HIS A 67 -7.21 -2.23 -16.65
C HIS A 67 -8.19 -2.49 -15.51
N HIS A 68 -7.89 -1.95 -14.33
CA HIS A 68 -8.70 -2.10 -13.13
C HIS A 68 -9.37 -0.78 -12.78
N ARG A 69 -10.66 -0.85 -12.47
CA ARG A 69 -11.37 0.26 -11.85
C ARG A 69 -11.39 0.08 -10.33
N VAL A 70 -11.32 1.18 -9.61
CA VAL A 70 -11.47 1.17 -8.16
C VAL A 70 -12.89 0.71 -7.81
N ASP A 71 -12.98 -0.44 -7.18
CA ASP A 71 -14.23 -0.95 -6.59
C ASP A 71 -14.51 -0.14 -5.31
N GLN A 72 -15.35 0.89 -5.43
CA GLN A 72 -15.65 1.81 -4.33
C GLN A 72 -16.32 1.11 -3.14
N PRO A 73 -17.35 0.26 -3.31
CA PRO A 73 -17.92 -0.53 -2.23
C PRO A 73 -16.87 -1.36 -1.50
N ARG A 74 -16.05 -2.10 -2.23
CA ARG A 74 -14.98 -2.91 -1.65
C ARG A 74 -13.95 -2.06 -0.92
N ALA A 75 -13.57 -0.91 -1.45
CA ALA A 75 -12.65 0.01 -0.79
C ALA A 75 -13.20 0.50 0.56
N LEU A 76 -14.49 0.85 0.62
CA LEU A 76 -15.13 1.27 1.86
C LEU A 76 -15.23 0.13 2.89
N ASP A 77 -15.57 -1.08 2.45
CA ASP A 77 -15.84 -2.23 3.32
C ASP A 77 -14.58 -2.95 3.79
N GLN A 78 -13.51 -2.96 2.99
CA GLN A 78 -12.31 -3.75 3.27
C GLN A 78 -11.08 -2.91 3.63
N ILE A 79 -11.01 -1.66 3.18
CA ILE A 79 -9.87 -0.77 3.41
C ILE A 79 -10.25 0.34 4.42
N GLY A 80 -11.32 1.08 4.14
CA GLY A 80 -11.81 2.16 5.01
C GLY A 80 -10.85 3.36 5.11
N ASP A 81 -10.97 4.10 6.19
CA ASP A 81 -10.20 5.33 6.43
C ASP A 81 -8.74 5.03 6.79
N VAL A 82 -7.88 5.03 5.80
CA VAL A 82 -6.44 4.78 5.97
C VAL A 82 -5.73 5.93 6.66
N VAL A 83 -4.64 5.62 7.37
CA VAL A 83 -3.78 6.63 8.00
C VAL A 83 -2.92 7.30 6.94
N LEU A 84 -2.99 8.62 6.87
CA LEU A 84 -2.14 9.47 6.03
C LEU A 84 -0.97 10.08 6.80
N CYS A 85 -1.21 10.44 8.07
CA CYS A 85 -0.18 10.93 8.96
C CYS A 85 -0.33 10.28 10.33
N ARG A 86 0.77 9.76 10.83
CA ARG A 86 0.84 9.08 12.13
C ARG A 86 0.99 10.11 13.25
N LYS A 87 0.81 9.63 14.47
CA LYS A 87 1.21 10.32 15.69
C LYS A 87 2.64 10.84 15.57
N GLY A 88 2.86 12.11 15.93
CA GLY A 88 4.17 12.73 15.78
C GLY A 88 4.48 13.26 14.37
N GLU A 89 3.43 13.45 13.57
CA GLU A 89 3.51 14.05 12.22
C GLU A 89 4.32 13.24 11.21
N ILE A 90 4.43 11.93 11.44
CA ILE A 90 5.14 11.03 10.53
C ILE A 90 4.19 10.64 9.39
N VAL A 91 4.54 11.01 8.17
CA VAL A 91 3.78 10.66 6.96
C VAL A 91 3.71 9.14 6.81
N ALA A 92 2.52 8.62 6.52
CA ALA A 92 2.30 7.19 6.33
C ALA A 92 2.62 6.78 4.88
N TYR A 93 2.90 5.47 4.71
CA TYR A 93 3.36 4.88 3.45
C TYR A 93 2.54 5.32 2.22
N PHE A 94 1.20 5.20 2.28
CA PHE A 94 0.36 5.52 1.11
C PHE A 94 0.51 6.97 0.65
N LEU A 95 0.55 7.92 1.59
CA LEU A 95 0.72 9.33 1.24
C LEU A 95 2.14 9.60 0.75
N ALA A 96 3.16 9.11 1.47
CA ALA A 96 4.56 9.30 1.09
C ALA A 96 4.83 8.74 -0.32
N SER A 97 4.52 7.46 -0.55
CA SER A 97 4.80 6.83 -1.84
C SER A 97 4.06 7.50 -3.01
N THR A 98 2.81 7.94 -2.79
CA THR A 98 2.05 8.63 -3.84
C THR A 98 2.72 9.94 -4.28
N PHE A 99 3.21 10.73 -3.32
CA PHE A 99 3.89 11.99 -3.64
C PHE A 99 5.31 11.78 -4.15
N ASP A 100 6.07 10.88 -3.54
CA ASP A 100 7.45 10.59 -3.95
C ASP A 100 7.51 10.03 -5.37
N ASP A 101 6.60 9.13 -5.74
CA ASP A 101 6.50 8.58 -7.08
C ASP A 101 6.16 9.66 -8.10
N ALA A 102 5.23 10.56 -7.78
CA ALA A 102 4.85 11.67 -8.67
C ALA A 102 5.97 12.69 -8.82
N ASP A 103 6.62 13.09 -7.73
CA ASP A 103 7.73 14.06 -7.72
C ASP A 103 8.94 13.56 -8.50
N GLN A 104 9.22 12.26 -8.40
CA GLN A 104 10.31 11.61 -9.13
C GLN A 104 9.95 11.23 -10.57
N GLY A 105 8.72 11.47 -11.02
CA GLY A 105 8.25 11.12 -12.36
C GLY A 105 8.23 9.61 -12.62
N ILE A 106 7.92 8.80 -11.59
CA ILE A 106 7.83 7.35 -11.71
C ILE A 106 6.67 6.98 -12.62
N THR A 107 6.97 6.27 -13.70
CA THR A 107 5.98 5.81 -14.68
C THR A 107 5.48 4.39 -14.41
N HIS A 108 6.27 3.57 -13.71
CA HIS A 108 5.97 2.17 -13.41
C HIS A 108 6.30 1.85 -11.95
N VAL A 109 5.33 1.35 -11.20
CA VAL A 109 5.51 0.89 -9.82
C VAL A 109 5.55 -0.64 -9.81
N ILE A 110 6.73 -1.20 -9.50
CA ILE A 110 6.95 -2.65 -9.42
C ILE A 110 7.04 -3.06 -7.96
N ARG A 111 6.16 -3.97 -7.51
CA ARG A 111 6.11 -4.40 -6.10
C ARG A 111 5.45 -5.77 -5.92
N GLY A 112 5.43 -6.28 -4.70
CA GLY A 112 4.77 -7.55 -4.37
C GLY A 112 3.24 -7.49 -4.46
N GLU A 113 2.63 -8.59 -4.85
CA GLU A 113 1.16 -8.74 -5.00
C GLU A 113 0.38 -8.52 -3.71
N ASP A 114 1.02 -8.59 -2.55
CA ASP A 114 0.41 -8.28 -1.25
C ASP A 114 -0.04 -6.81 -1.11
N LEU A 115 0.41 -5.95 -2.00
CA LEU A 115 -0.02 -4.55 -2.08
C LEU A 115 -1.07 -4.29 -3.17
N HIS A 116 -1.45 -5.29 -3.96
CA HIS A 116 -2.37 -5.12 -5.09
C HIS A 116 -3.72 -4.50 -4.66
N ASP A 117 -4.37 -5.06 -3.65
CA ASP A 117 -5.68 -4.58 -3.18
C ASP A 117 -5.65 -3.13 -2.65
N PHE A 118 -4.48 -2.67 -2.21
CA PHE A 118 -4.28 -1.32 -1.71
C PHE A 118 -3.92 -0.29 -2.78
N THR A 119 -3.74 -0.72 -4.03
CA THR A 119 -3.48 0.18 -5.17
C THR A 119 -4.61 1.20 -5.32
N SER A 120 -5.85 0.80 -5.05
CA SER A 120 -7.02 1.68 -5.05
C SER A 120 -6.85 2.92 -4.15
N VAL A 121 -6.18 2.80 -3.00
CA VAL A 121 -5.92 3.94 -2.10
C VAL A 121 -5.00 4.95 -2.76
N GLN A 122 -3.94 4.48 -3.41
CA GLN A 122 -2.99 5.37 -4.10
C GLN A 122 -3.64 6.03 -5.30
N VAL A 123 -4.45 5.30 -6.08
CA VAL A 123 -5.22 5.87 -7.20
C VAL A 123 -6.17 6.98 -6.72
N ILE A 124 -6.88 6.75 -5.61
CA ILE A 124 -7.75 7.78 -5.01
C ILE A 124 -6.93 9.00 -4.58
N LEU A 125 -5.78 8.82 -3.92
CA LEU A 125 -4.90 9.91 -3.53
C LEU A 125 -4.35 10.67 -4.74
N GLN A 126 -3.90 9.96 -5.78
CA GLN A 126 -3.43 10.57 -7.02
C GLN A 126 -4.49 11.48 -7.62
N HIS A 127 -5.74 11.03 -7.74
CA HIS A 127 -6.82 11.85 -8.27
C HIS A 127 -7.20 13.02 -7.36
N LEU A 128 -7.19 12.85 -6.03
CA LEU A 128 -7.45 13.93 -5.09
C LEU A 128 -6.44 15.08 -5.20
N PHE A 129 -5.20 14.74 -5.51
CA PHE A 129 -4.10 15.71 -5.60
C PHE A 129 -3.75 16.11 -7.05
N GLY A 130 -4.47 15.59 -8.05
CA GLY A 130 -4.20 15.89 -9.47
C GLY A 130 -2.84 15.34 -9.94
N LEU A 131 -2.38 14.24 -9.35
CA LEU A 131 -1.14 13.56 -9.69
C LEU A 131 -1.35 12.49 -10.77
N PRO A 132 -0.33 12.16 -11.56
CA PRO A 132 -0.42 11.09 -12.55
C PRO A 132 -0.58 9.73 -11.88
N THR A 133 -1.32 8.83 -12.52
CA THR A 133 -1.41 7.42 -12.11
C THR A 133 -0.39 6.61 -12.90
N PRO A 134 0.61 5.99 -12.26
CA PRO A 134 1.59 5.15 -12.92
C PRO A 134 0.97 3.81 -13.37
N ILE A 135 1.69 3.10 -14.24
CA ILE A 135 1.43 1.69 -14.51
C ILE A 135 1.92 0.86 -13.33
N TYR A 136 1.13 -0.10 -12.88
CA TYR A 136 1.49 -1.00 -11.80
C TYR A 136 1.92 -2.36 -12.34
N HIS A 137 2.87 -2.99 -11.65
CA HIS A 137 3.31 -4.35 -11.90
C HIS A 137 3.46 -5.08 -10.58
N HIS A 138 2.48 -5.90 -10.23
CA HIS A 138 2.53 -6.72 -9.02
C HIS A 138 3.13 -8.08 -9.36
N HIS A 139 4.35 -8.33 -8.85
CA HIS A 139 4.99 -9.63 -8.99
C HIS A 139 4.54 -10.59 -7.88
N ARG A 140 4.60 -11.90 -8.16
CA ARG A 140 4.32 -12.95 -7.16
C ARG A 140 5.20 -12.79 -5.92
N LEU A 141 4.71 -13.20 -4.77
CA LEU A 141 5.51 -13.27 -3.57
C LEU A 141 6.47 -14.47 -3.63
N ILE A 142 7.73 -14.21 -3.31
CA ILE A 142 8.73 -15.27 -3.22
C ILE A 142 8.51 -16.01 -1.90
N ARG A 143 8.42 -17.34 -1.99
CA ARG A 143 8.15 -18.23 -0.86
C ARG A 143 9.30 -19.22 -0.69
N ASP A 144 9.50 -19.70 0.53
CA ASP A 144 10.40 -20.79 0.83
C ASP A 144 9.79 -22.16 0.45
N GLU A 145 10.54 -23.23 0.68
CA GLU A 145 10.12 -24.60 0.40
C GLU A 145 8.89 -25.05 1.19
N LEU A 146 8.59 -24.37 2.31
CA LEU A 146 7.41 -24.61 3.14
C LEU A 146 6.22 -23.71 2.71
N GLY A 147 6.36 -22.94 1.62
CA GLY A 147 5.34 -22.03 1.14
C GLY A 147 5.22 -20.73 1.93
N LYS A 148 6.09 -20.49 2.91
CA LYS A 148 6.10 -19.26 3.70
C LYS A 148 6.75 -18.14 2.91
N ARG A 149 6.12 -16.96 2.90
CA ARG A 149 6.66 -15.76 2.25
C ARG A 149 8.03 -15.40 2.84
N LEU A 150 8.99 -15.10 1.99
CA LEU A 150 10.27 -14.54 2.41
C LEU A 150 10.08 -13.09 2.85
N ALA A 151 10.23 -12.83 4.14
CA ALA A 151 10.10 -11.50 4.70
C ALA A 151 11.19 -11.25 5.76
N LYS A 152 11.68 -10.01 5.79
CA LYS A 152 12.75 -9.59 6.73
C LYS A 152 12.42 -9.88 8.20
N ARG A 153 11.15 -9.79 8.58
CA ARG A 153 10.68 -10.08 9.96
C ARG A 153 10.77 -11.56 10.33
N ASP A 154 10.81 -12.45 9.33
CA ASP A 154 10.82 -13.90 9.49
C ASP A 154 12.23 -14.48 9.34
N ASP A 155 13.27 -13.64 9.53
CA ASP A 155 14.69 -13.99 9.37
C ASP A 155 15.01 -14.59 8.00
N ALA A 156 14.26 -14.17 6.96
CA ALA A 156 14.52 -14.61 5.60
C ALA A 156 15.95 -14.29 5.20
N ARG A 157 16.60 -15.21 4.54
CA ARG A 157 17.98 -15.08 4.08
C ARG A 157 18.16 -13.80 3.25
N ALA A 158 18.96 -12.89 3.75
CA ALA A 158 19.34 -11.70 2.99
C ALA A 158 20.25 -12.08 1.83
N LEU A 159 20.19 -11.33 0.72
CA LEU A 159 21.11 -11.52 -0.43
C LEU A 159 22.59 -11.51 -0.02
N ALA A 160 22.93 -10.72 1.01
CA ALA A 160 24.28 -10.68 1.57
C ALA A 160 24.76 -12.05 2.09
N LYS A 161 23.86 -12.87 2.64
CA LYS A 161 24.19 -14.20 3.12
C LYS A 161 24.47 -15.16 1.98
N TYR A 162 23.65 -15.16 0.92
CA TYR A 162 23.91 -15.94 -0.29
C TYR A 162 25.25 -15.57 -0.92
N ARG A 163 25.57 -14.26 -0.98
CA ARG A 163 26.86 -13.78 -1.46
C ARG A 163 28.02 -14.27 -0.60
N ALA A 164 27.90 -14.23 0.71
CA ALA A 164 28.94 -14.71 1.64
C ALA A 164 29.19 -16.22 1.52
N GLU A 165 28.17 -16.99 1.12
CA GLU A 165 28.22 -18.43 0.86
C GLU A 165 28.69 -18.76 -0.58
N GLY A 166 29.03 -17.74 -1.37
CA GLY A 166 29.59 -17.91 -2.73
C GLY A 166 28.54 -18.01 -3.83
N ALA A 167 27.24 -17.82 -3.53
CA ALA A 167 26.22 -17.85 -4.56
C ALA A 167 26.35 -16.69 -5.55
N THR A 168 26.26 -17.00 -6.82
CA THR A 168 26.29 -16.03 -7.91
C THR A 168 24.93 -15.35 -8.11
N PRO A 169 24.88 -14.15 -8.70
CA PRO A 169 23.60 -13.51 -9.04
C PRO A 169 22.72 -14.38 -9.96
N ALA A 170 23.30 -15.19 -10.82
CA ALA A 170 22.57 -16.10 -11.72
C ALA A 170 21.88 -17.23 -10.95
N GLU A 171 22.55 -17.78 -9.93
CA GLU A 171 21.95 -18.78 -9.05
C GLU A 171 20.80 -18.21 -8.24
N VAL A 172 20.99 -17.03 -7.65
CA VAL A 172 19.89 -16.36 -6.91
C VAL A 172 18.71 -16.06 -7.82
N ARG A 173 18.94 -15.58 -9.06
CA ARG A 173 17.82 -15.38 -10.01
C ARG A 173 17.06 -16.66 -10.32
N ARG A 174 17.75 -17.80 -10.47
CA ARG A 174 17.08 -19.10 -10.69
C ARG A 174 16.22 -19.56 -9.50
N MET A 175 16.60 -19.19 -8.27
CA MET A 175 15.83 -19.52 -7.06
C MET A 175 14.49 -18.77 -6.99
N VAL A 176 14.43 -17.59 -7.58
CA VAL A 176 13.24 -16.75 -7.54
C VAL A 176 12.37 -16.82 -8.80
N GLY A 177 12.84 -17.48 -9.85
CA GLY A 177 12.14 -17.76 -11.11
C GLY A 177 12.45 -16.77 -12.17
#